data_33f8dd9ecaad4a1debe2b2a58bee5e0f
#
_entry.id   33f8dd9ecaad4a1debe2b2a58bee5e0f
#
_cell.length_a   1.000
_cell.length_b   1.000
_cell.length_c   1.000
_cell.angle_alpha   90.00
_cell.angle_beta   90.00
_cell.angle_gamma   90.00
#
_symmetry.space_group_name_H-M   'P 1'
#
loop_
_entity.id
_entity.type
_entity.pdbx_description
1 polymer ?
#
loop_
_entity_poly.entity_id
_entity_poly.type
_entity_poly.pdbx_seq_one_letter_code
_entity_poly.pdbx_strand_id
1 'polypeptide(L)'
;AKTLDAGMKIYDDMLSAHKAQGETVFSGADAFKLYDTYGFPIDLTVEMAEEAGMTVDQEGFKALMEEQKVRARKAREALGDLGWAGIEFGKDMPATEFVGYDRSSEQGRVLALVADGELRDELAQGVEGILVLDQTPFYAEMGGQVGDHGTIQGPNGTFQVTDVQKNKGGKFMHSGMVVSGTLSVGETVTASIDMERRKAIMRAHSATHLLDAALKKVLGDHVHQAGSLVEPDRLRFDFTHFEAITPE
;
A
#
# COMPACT_ATOMS: atom_id res chain seq x y z
N ALA A 1 -13.57 -14.66 -18.18
CA ALA A 1 -14.38 -15.82 -18.58
C ALA A 1 -14.05 -17.08 -17.77
N LYS A 2 -12.82 -17.61 -17.80
CA LYS A 2 -12.49 -18.87 -17.08
C LYS A 2 -12.66 -18.84 -15.56
N THR A 3 -12.52 -17.71 -14.92
CA THR A 3 -12.62 -17.57 -13.45
C THR A 3 -14.09 -17.51 -13.00
N LEU A 4 -14.92 -16.81 -13.75
CA LEU A 4 -16.38 -16.76 -13.51
C LEU A 4 -17.04 -18.13 -13.76
N ASP A 5 -16.66 -18.83 -14.84
CA ASP A 5 -17.21 -20.18 -15.14
C ASP A 5 -16.84 -21.18 -14.03
N ALA A 6 -15.63 -21.08 -13.47
CA ALA A 6 -15.21 -21.88 -12.31
C ALA A 6 -16.00 -21.50 -11.04
N GLY A 7 -16.24 -20.20 -10.83
CA GLY A 7 -17.04 -19.68 -9.72
C GLY A 7 -18.48 -20.15 -9.77
N MET A 8 -19.12 -20.15 -10.96
CA MET A 8 -20.47 -20.66 -11.19
C MET A 8 -20.62 -22.12 -10.79
N LYS A 9 -19.70 -22.98 -11.25
CA LYS A 9 -19.75 -24.41 -10.91
C LYS A 9 -19.65 -24.63 -9.40
N ILE A 10 -18.77 -23.89 -8.72
CA ILE A 10 -18.59 -24.01 -7.27
C ILE A 10 -19.79 -23.48 -6.53
N TYR A 11 -20.43 -22.40 -7.01
CA TYR A 11 -21.69 -21.92 -6.47
C TYR A 11 -22.77 -22.99 -6.56
N ASP A 12 -22.94 -23.65 -7.71
CA ASP A 12 -23.93 -24.71 -7.90
C ASP A 12 -23.71 -25.91 -6.96
N ASP A 13 -22.44 -26.28 -6.75
CA ASP A 13 -22.05 -27.36 -5.81
C ASP A 13 -22.43 -26.97 -4.36
N MET A 14 -22.11 -25.72 -3.95
CA MET A 14 -22.46 -25.20 -2.61
C MET A 14 -23.96 -25.09 -2.41
N LEU A 15 -24.67 -24.54 -3.40
CA LEU A 15 -26.12 -24.42 -3.37
C LEU A 15 -26.79 -25.79 -3.21
N SER A 16 -26.32 -26.78 -3.95
CA SER A 16 -26.82 -28.14 -3.88
C SER A 16 -26.59 -28.77 -2.49
N ALA A 17 -25.44 -28.50 -1.88
CA ALA A 17 -25.11 -28.94 -0.54
C ALA A 17 -26.05 -28.35 0.52
N HIS A 18 -26.29 -27.02 0.49
CA HIS A 18 -27.23 -26.33 1.37
C HIS A 18 -28.67 -26.88 1.24
N LYS A 19 -29.13 -27.06 0.00
CA LYS A 19 -30.47 -27.64 -0.27
C LYS A 19 -30.59 -29.08 0.22
N ALA A 20 -29.55 -29.91 0.08
CA ALA A 20 -29.56 -31.29 0.57
C ALA A 20 -29.65 -31.37 2.09
N GLN A 21 -29.19 -30.33 2.81
CA GLN A 21 -29.28 -30.20 4.26
C GLN A 21 -30.61 -29.54 4.72
N GLY A 22 -31.45 -29.16 3.77
CA GLY A 22 -32.75 -28.48 4.06
C GLY A 22 -32.59 -27.04 4.53
N GLU A 23 -31.44 -26.43 4.25
CA GLU A 23 -31.17 -25.03 4.60
C GLU A 23 -31.85 -24.08 3.62
N THR A 24 -32.31 -22.94 4.13
CA THR A 24 -32.96 -21.86 3.37
C THR A 24 -32.08 -20.63 3.27
N VAL A 25 -30.92 -20.67 3.90
CA VAL A 25 -29.92 -19.58 3.92
C VAL A 25 -28.60 -20.08 3.35
N PHE A 26 -28.10 -19.41 2.33
CA PHE A 26 -26.74 -19.62 1.81
C PHE A 26 -25.74 -18.95 2.76
N SER A 27 -24.75 -19.69 3.25
CA SER A 27 -23.89 -19.22 4.33
C SER A 27 -23.02 -18.03 3.90
N GLY A 28 -22.80 -17.09 4.83
CA GLY A 28 -21.88 -15.97 4.62
C GLY A 28 -20.43 -16.42 4.37
N ALA A 29 -20.05 -17.58 4.93
CA ALA A 29 -18.72 -18.18 4.73
C ALA A 29 -18.53 -18.68 3.29
N ASP A 30 -19.54 -19.33 2.70
CA ASP A 30 -19.46 -19.79 1.32
C ASP A 30 -19.55 -18.62 0.33
N ALA A 31 -20.38 -17.62 0.62
CA ALA A 31 -20.41 -16.38 -0.14
C ALA A 31 -19.07 -15.65 -0.11
N PHE A 32 -18.43 -15.60 1.06
CA PHE A 32 -17.09 -15.03 1.21
C PHE A 32 -16.02 -15.82 0.44
N LYS A 33 -16.07 -17.15 0.48
CA LYS A 33 -15.14 -18.01 -0.28
C LYS A 33 -15.29 -17.83 -1.79
N LEU A 34 -16.53 -17.71 -2.29
CA LEU A 34 -16.80 -17.39 -3.69
C LEU A 34 -16.20 -16.05 -4.09
N TYR A 35 -16.36 -15.04 -3.25
CA TYR A 35 -15.83 -13.69 -3.48
C TYR A 35 -14.29 -13.67 -3.43
N ASP A 36 -13.70 -14.16 -2.33
CA ASP A 36 -12.27 -14.03 -2.04
C ASP A 36 -11.40 -14.92 -2.95
N THR A 37 -11.83 -16.16 -3.18
CA THR A 37 -11.01 -17.16 -3.90
C THR A 37 -11.31 -17.17 -5.40
N TYR A 38 -12.55 -16.93 -5.78
CA TYR A 38 -13.00 -17.08 -7.18
C TYR A 38 -13.41 -15.75 -7.83
N GLY A 39 -13.34 -14.63 -7.08
CA GLY A 39 -13.69 -13.31 -7.59
C GLY A 39 -15.18 -13.18 -7.97
N PHE A 40 -16.05 -14.01 -7.35
CA PHE A 40 -17.48 -14.04 -7.65
C PHE A 40 -18.19 -12.93 -6.83
N PRO A 41 -18.83 -11.93 -7.49
CA PRO A 41 -19.41 -10.81 -6.78
C PRO A 41 -20.52 -11.24 -5.82
N ILE A 42 -20.58 -10.61 -4.63
CA ILE A 42 -21.62 -10.93 -3.63
C ILE A 42 -23.03 -10.67 -4.15
N ASP A 43 -23.20 -9.59 -4.92
CA ASP A 43 -24.52 -9.25 -5.49
C ASP A 43 -25.03 -10.34 -6.42
N LEU A 44 -24.13 -10.93 -7.22
CA LEU A 44 -24.48 -12.06 -8.09
C LEU A 44 -24.81 -13.32 -7.25
N THR A 45 -24.08 -13.56 -6.15
CA THR A 45 -24.40 -14.66 -5.22
C THR A 45 -25.78 -14.48 -4.61
N VAL A 46 -26.15 -13.24 -4.23
CA VAL A 46 -27.47 -12.92 -3.66
C VAL A 46 -28.57 -13.15 -4.69
N GLU A 47 -28.44 -12.59 -5.90
CA GLU A 47 -29.43 -12.72 -6.98
C GLU A 47 -29.68 -14.20 -7.34
N MET A 48 -28.63 -14.97 -7.54
CA MET A 48 -28.74 -16.40 -7.86
C MET A 48 -29.30 -17.24 -6.70
N ALA A 49 -28.99 -16.89 -5.45
CA ALA A 49 -29.56 -17.58 -4.30
C ALA A 49 -31.05 -17.29 -4.16
N GLU A 50 -31.49 -16.05 -4.39
CA GLU A 50 -32.91 -15.65 -4.40
C GLU A 50 -33.69 -16.36 -5.52
N GLU A 51 -33.13 -16.46 -6.73
CA GLU A 51 -33.71 -17.25 -7.82
C GLU A 51 -33.86 -18.73 -7.44
N ALA A 52 -32.94 -19.26 -6.64
CA ALA A 52 -32.99 -20.63 -6.14
C ALA A 52 -33.92 -20.82 -4.91
N GLY A 53 -34.60 -19.76 -4.44
CA GLY A 53 -35.48 -19.74 -3.28
C GLY A 53 -34.76 -19.72 -1.94
N MET A 54 -33.51 -19.23 -1.90
CA MET A 54 -32.69 -19.09 -0.69
C MET A 54 -32.35 -17.62 -0.42
N THR A 55 -32.06 -17.27 0.82
CA THR A 55 -31.48 -15.99 1.20
C THR A 55 -29.97 -16.16 1.45
N VAL A 56 -29.21 -15.07 1.43
CA VAL A 56 -27.76 -15.09 1.75
C VAL A 56 -27.52 -14.43 3.10
N ASP A 57 -26.69 -15.04 3.93
CA ASP A 57 -26.19 -14.45 5.19
C ASP A 57 -25.18 -13.33 4.88
N GLN A 58 -25.70 -12.14 4.53
CA GLN A 58 -24.90 -10.97 4.20
C GLN A 58 -24.15 -10.40 5.42
N GLU A 59 -24.67 -10.59 6.64
CA GLU A 59 -24.01 -10.14 7.86
C GLU A 59 -22.77 -10.99 8.15
N GLY A 60 -22.86 -12.32 8.02
CA GLY A 60 -21.71 -13.21 8.10
C GLY A 60 -20.68 -12.93 7.03
N PHE A 61 -21.09 -12.64 5.79
CA PHE A 61 -20.20 -12.21 4.73
C PHE A 61 -19.45 -10.91 5.08
N LYS A 62 -20.16 -9.87 5.55
CA LYS A 62 -19.56 -8.59 5.97
C LYS A 62 -18.57 -8.77 7.11
N ALA A 63 -18.89 -9.61 8.09
CA ALA A 63 -17.98 -9.90 9.21
C ALA A 63 -16.69 -10.52 8.73
N LEU A 64 -16.73 -11.50 7.81
CA LEU A 64 -15.54 -12.13 7.22
C LEU A 64 -14.74 -11.18 6.33
N MET A 65 -15.40 -10.28 5.60
CA MET A 65 -14.74 -9.21 4.84
C MET A 65 -13.97 -8.26 5.77
N GLU A 66 -14.55 -7.89 6.90
CA GLU A 66 -13.88 -7.04 7.87
C GLU A 66 -12.70 -7.75 8.54
N GLU A 67 -12.86 -9.03 8.90
CA GLU A 67 -11.74 -9.85 9.39
C GLU A 67 -10.61 -9.97 8.38
N GLN A 68 -10.93 -10.12 7.09
CA GLN A 68 -9.91 -10.15 6.03
C GLN A 68 -9.18 -8.82 5.93
N LYS A 69 -9.92 -7.69 5.95
CA LYS A 69 -9.30 -6.34 5.96
C LYS A 69 -8.39 -6.14 7.16
N VAL A 70 -8.84 -6.57 8.35
CA VAL A 70 -8.02 -6.50 9.57
C VAL A 70 -6.78 -7.37 9.45
N ARG A 71 -6.90 -8.62 8.92
CA ARG A 71 -5.76 -9.51 8.68
C ARG A 71 -4.80 -8.95 7.64
N ALA A 72 -5.30 -8.42 6.52
CA ALA A 72 -4.49 -7.77 5.49
C ALA A 72 -3.81 -6.50 6.02
N ARG A 73 -4.50 -5.74 6.88
CA ARG A 73 -3.92 -4.57 7.56
C ARG A 73 -2.84 -4.99 8.55
N LYS A 74 -3.07 -6.01 9.39
CA LYS A 74 -2.06 -6.55 10.31
C LYS A 74 -0.88 -7.16 9.56
N ALA A 75 -1.13 -7.86 8.44
CA ALA A 75 -0.07 -8.40 7.60
C ALA A 75 0.76 -7.29 6.93
N ARG A 76 0.13 -6.18 6.47
CA ARG A 76 0.84 -4.99 5.98
C ARG A 76 1.56 -4.25 7.10
N GLU A 77 0.93 -4.13 8.26
CA GLU A 77 1.56 -3.57 9.48
C GLU A 77 2.75 -4.43 9.89
N ALA A 78 2.65 -5.76 9.81
CA ALA A 78 3.75 -6.68 10.07
C ALA A 78 4.83 -6.66 8.97
N LEU A 79 4.45 -6.52 7.69
CA LEU A 79 5.39 -6.36 6.56
C LEU A 79 6.01 -4.97 6.53
N GLY A 80 5.27 -3.92 6.90
CA GLY A 80 5.80 -2.57 7.08
C GLY A 80 6.68 -2.43 8.33
N ASP A 81 6.45 -3.28 9.34
CA ASP A 81 7.31 -3.41 10.54
C ASP A 81 8.49 -4.38 10.34
N LEU A 82 8.48 -5.24 9.30
CA LEU A 82 9.53 -6.28 9.12
C LEU A 82 10.92 -5.71 8.76
N GLY A 83 11.01 -4.49 8.26
CA GLY A 83 12.29 -3.80 8.03
C GLY A 83 12.88 -3.14 9.28
N TRP A 84 12.03 -2.86 10.28
CA TRP A 84 12.36 -2.21 11.55
C TRP A 84 11.61 -2.81 12.74
N ALA A 85 11.02 -4.00 12.58
CA ALA A 85 10.39 -4.74 13.65
C ALA A 85 11.42 -5.00 14.77
N GLY A 86 11.23 -4.33 15.89
CA GLY A 86 12.12 -4.42 17.04
C GLY A 86 13.07 -3.23 17.22
N ILE A 87 13.10 -2.25 16.32
CA ILE A 87 13.88 -1.03 16.54
C ILE A 87 13.01 -0.02 17.30
N GLU A 88 13.27 0.13 18.57
CA GLU A 88 12.71 1.21 19.38
C GLU A 88 13.57 2.46 19.22
N PHE A 89 13.11 3.38 18.40
CA PHE A 89 13.63 4.76 18.46
C PHE A 89 13.25 5.35 19.82
N GLY A 90 14.21 6.01 20.49
CA GLY A 90 13.96 6.60 21.80
C GLY A 90 12.67 7.42 21.85
N LYS A 91 11.90 7.32 22.94
CA LYS A 91 10.62 8.02 23.11
C LYS A 91 10.73 9.53 22.93
N ASP A 92 11.92 10.09 23.18
CA ASP A 92 12.21 11.51 23.08
C ASP A 92 12.65 11.94 21.66
N MET A 93 12.80 10.99 20.71
CA MET A 93 13.16 11.33 19.33
C MET A 93 11.96 11.98 18.64
N PRO A 94 12.10 13.22 18.12
CA PRO A 94 11.00 13.92 17.47
C PRO A 94 10.54 13.22 16.19
N ALA A 95 9.31 13.50 15.76
CA ALA A 95 8.86 13.15 14.42
C ALA A 95 9.65 13.94 13.38
N THR A 96 9.85 13.34 12.20
CA THR A 96 10.48 14.02 11.07
C THR A 96 9.54 15.07 10.48
N GLU A 97 10.00 16.30 10.28
CA GLU A 97 9.27 17.33 9.56
C GLU A 97 9.38 17.11 8.05
N PHE A 98 8.24 17.00 7.38
CA PHE A 98 8.21 16.88 5.92
C PHE A 98 8.13 18.26 5.26
N VAL A 99 9.16 18.61 4.48
CA VAL A 99 9.27 19.90 3.77
C VAL A 99 9.22 19.78 2.24
N GLY A 100 8.94 18.59 1.74
CA GLY A 100 9.04 18.21 0.30
C GLY A 100 7.90 18.69 -0.59
N TYR A 101 6.94 19.48 -0.07
CA TYR A 101 5.96 20.15 -0.94
C TYR A 101 6.58 21.31 -1.72
N ASP A 102 7.47 22.07 -1.06
CA ASP A 102 8.04 23.30 -1.61
C ASP A 102 9.54 23.17 -1.90
N ARG A 103 10.20 22.13 -1.36
CA ARG A 103 11.65 21.96 -1.43
C ARG A 103 12.04 20.62 -2.02
N SER A 104 12.98 20.63 -2.93
CA SER A 104 13.58 19.42 -3.51
C SER A 104 14.89 19.02 -2.85
N SER A 105 15.48 19.94 -2.09
CA SER A 105 16.69 19.73 -1.31
C SER A 105 16.60 20.53 -0.02
N GLU A 106 17.04 19.93 1.10
CA GLU A 106 17.02 20.57 2.41
C GLU A 106 18.15 20.01 3.28
N GLN A 107 18.65 20.85 4.20
CA GLN A 107 19.54 20.39 5.25
C GLN A 107 18.73 19.73 6.37
N GLY A 108 19.25 18.63 6.89
CA GLY A 108 18.67 17.94 8.04
C GLY A 108 19.75 17.37 8.93
N ARG A 109 19.40 17.07 10.17
CA ARG A 109 20.29 16.41 11.12
C ARG A 109 19.97 14.92 11.17
N VAL A 110 20.99 14.09 11.14
CA VAL A 110 20.86 12.63 11.31
C VAL A 110 20.48 12.33 12.76
N LEU A 111 19.26 11.81 12.96
CA LEU A 111 18.74 11.45 14.28
C LEU A 111 19.05 9.99 14.63
N ALA A 112 19.02 9.09 13.66
CA ALA A 112 19.31 7.68 13.84
C ALA A 112 19.84 7.05 12.54
N LEU A 113 20.66 6.04 12.73
CA LEU A 113 21.14 5.13 11.70
C LEU A 113 20.86 3.70 12.13
N VAL A 114 20.45 2.86 11.18
CA VAL A 114 20.13 1.45 11.43
C VAL A 114 20.79 0.59 10.38
N ALA A 115 21.41 -0.50 10.79
CA ALA A 115 21.86 -1.57 9.91
C ALA A 115 21.69 -2.92 10.63
N ASP A 116 21.36 -3.98 9.89
CA ASP A 116 21.14 -5.33 10.42
C ASP A 116 20.12 -5.41 11.58
N GLY A 117 19.11 -4.52 11.55
CA GLY A 117 18.09 -4.43 12.58
C GLY A 117 18.54 -3.79 13.90
N GLU A 118 19.70 -3.14 13.94
CA GLU A 118 20.25 -2.50 15.13
C GLU A 118 20.59 -1.04 14.88
N LEU A 119 20.45 -0.22 15.94
CA LEU A 119 20.93 1.16 15.92
C LEU A 119 22.46 1.18 15.82
N ARG A 120 22.97 2.08 14.99
CA ARG A 120 24.40 2.29 14.75
C ARG A 120 24.75 3.76 14.98
N ASP A 121 25.95 4.02 15.43
CA ASP A 121 26.47 5.39 15.54
C ASP A 121 26.95 5.91 14.19
N GLU A 122 27.37 5.00 13.31
CA GLU A 122 27.83 5.32 11.96
C GLU A 122 27.50 4.20 10.95
N LEU A 123 27.41 4.57 9.66
CA LEU A 123 27.32 3.65 8.53
C LEU A 123 28.47 3.94 7.55
N ALA A 124 29.25 2.92 7.22
CA ALA A 124 30.36 3.02 6.28
C ALA A 124 29.94 2.64 4.84
N GLN A 125 30.80 2.98 3.87
CA GLN A 125 30.60 2.63 2.46
C GLN A 125 30.27 1.15 2.26
N GLY A 126 29.27 0.87 1.43
CA GLY A 126 28.77 -0.45 1.09
C GLY A 126 27.77 -1.01 2.08
N VAL A 127 27.50 -0.33 3.19
CA VAL A 127 26.49 -0.78 4.16
C VAL A 127 25.09 -0.34 3.71
N GLU A 128 24.18 -1.30 3.61
CA GLU A 128 22.75 -1.04 3.47
C GLU A 128 22.16 -0.72 4.85
N GLY A 129 21.24 0.25 4.87
CA GLY A 129 20.68 0.66 6.15
C GLY A 129 19.52 1.65 6.00
N ILE A 130 19.13 2.17 7.15
CA ILE A 130 18.06 3.17 7.26
C ILE A 130 18.65 4.40 7.95
N LEU A 131 18.27 5.57 7.44
CA LEU A 131 18.65 6.86 7.96
C LEU A 131 17.40 7.66 8.31
N VAL A 132 17.35 8.22 9.52
CA VAL A 132 16.26 9.07 10.01
C VAL A 132 16.77 10.49 10.20
N LEU A 133 16.06 11.46 9.63
CA LEU A 133 16.35 12.88 9.74
C LEU A 133 15.32 13.60 10.62
N ASP A 134 15.70 14.76 11.17
CA ASP A 134 14.78 15.68 11.83
C ASP A 134 13.81 16.34 10.84
N GLN A 135 14.27 16.64 9.63
CA GLN A 135 13.44 17.15 8.52
C GLN A 135 13.90 16.56 7.19
N THR A 136 12.96 16.43 6.24
CA THR A 136 13.23 15.79 4.95
C THR A 136 12.38 16.33 3.80
N PRO A 137 12.93 16.48 2.58
CA PRO A 137 12.15 16.73 1.37
C PRO A 137 11.61 15.44 0.74
N PHE A 138 12.00 14.25 1.23
CA PHE A 138 11.60 12.97 0.69
C PHE A 138 10.17 12.61 1.08
N TYR A 139 9.31 12.35 0.08
CA TYR A 139 7.96 11.80 0.30
C TYR A 139 8.06 10.33 0.69
N ALA A 140 7.45 9.95 1.79
CA ALA A 140 7.32 8.55 2.18
C ALA A 140 6.17 7.90 1.43
N GLU A 141 6.29 6.59 1.14
CA GLU A 141 5.22 5.82 0.52
C GLU A 141 3.92 5.94 1.31
N MET A 142 2.89 6.49 0.67
CA MET A 142 1.59 6.72 1.28
C MET A 142 0.52 6.94 0.22
N GLY A 143 -0.72 6.47 0.51
CA GLY A 143 -1.87 6.72 -0.36
C GLY A 143 -1.74 6.09 -1.76
N GLY A 144 -0.95 5.02 -1.90
CA GLY A 144 -0.69 4.36 -3.16
C GLY A 144 0.44 5.00 -4.00
N GLN A 145 0.99 6.14 -3.57
CA GLN A 145 2.17 6.73 -4.22
C GLN A 145 3.44 6.16 -3.59
N VAL A 146 4.38 5.70 -4.42
CA VAL A 146 5.69 5.21 -3.99
C VAL A 146 6.56 6.31 -3.38
N GLY A 147 7.48 5.94 -2.49
CA GLY A 147 8.44 6.83 -1.87
C GLY A 147 9.42 7.44 -2.87
N ASP A 148 10.04 8.56 -2.50
CA ASP A 148 11.06 9.20 -3.32
C ASP A 148 12.39 8.44 -3.28
N HIS A 149 13.16 8.64 -4.33
CA HIS A 149 14.57 8.31 -4.38
C HIS A 149 15.41 9.59 -4.40
N GLY A 150 16.70 9.46 -4.11
CA GLY A 150 17.63 10.58 -4.15
C GLY A 150 18.89 10.31 -3.33
N THR A 151 19.53 11.36 -2.87
CA THR A 151 20.79 11.28 -2.11
C THR A 151 20.72 12.07 -0.81
N ILE A 152 21.40 11.56 0.21
CA ILE A 152 21.67 12.28 1.45
C ILE A 152 23.19 12.40 1.56
N GLN A 153 23.70 13.63 1.48
CA GLN A 153 25.12 13.94 1.47
C GLN A 153 25.52 14.58 2.79
N GLY A 154 26.39 13.92 3.51
CA GLY A 154 27.08 14.42 4.69
C GLY A 154 28.47 14.96 4.37
N PRO A 155 29.19 15.49 5.38
CA PRO A 155 30.54 16.00 5.21
C PRO A 155 31.53 14.92 4.79
N ASN A 156 31.33 13.67 5.20
CA ASN A 156 32.29 12.58 5.02
C ASN A 156 31.75 11.41 4.18
N GLY A 157 30.46 11.45 3.75
CA GLY A 157 29.87 10.35 3.02
C GLY A 157 28.58 10.70 2.30
N THR A 158 28.15 9.79 1.44
CA THR A 158 26.93 9.91 0.66
C THR A 158 26.10 8.63 0.77
N PHE A 159 24.81 8.79 1.07
CA PHE A 159 23.83 7.74 1.13
C PHE A 159 22.87 7.85 -0.06
N GLN A 160 22.71 6.75 -0.80
CA GLN A 160 21.77 6.64 -1.89
C GLN A 160 20.44 6.13 -1.34
N VAL A 161 19.38 6.93 -1.40
CA VAL A 161 18.04 6.57 -0.97
C VAL A 161 17.31 5.86 -2.10
N THR A 162 16.75 4.68 -1.80
CA THR A 162 15.99 3.84 -2.74
C THR A 162 14.55 3.64 -2.32
N ASP A 163 14.19 3.96 -1.08
CA ASP A 163 12.81 3.92 -0.58
C ASP A 163 12.68 4.80 0.67
N VAL A 164 11.46 5.29 0.92
CA VAL A 164 11.14 6.05 2.12
C VAL A 164 9.80 5.60 2.67
N GLN A 165 9.81 5.18 3.93
CA GLN A 165 8.62 4.75 4.67
C GLN A 165 8.42 5.65 5.89
N LYS A 166 7.17 5.79 6.34
CA LYS A 166 6.83 6.53 7.55
C LYS A 166 6.29 5.59 8.62
N ASN A 167 6.90 5.58 9.80
CA ASN A 167 6.42 4.78 10.91
C ASN A 167 5.26 5.46 11.68
N LYS A 168 4.64 4.73 12.62
CA LYS A 168 3.56 5.26 13.48
C LYS A 168 4.00 6.44 14.35
N GLY A 169 5.28 6.53 14.69
CA GLY A 169 5.87 7.65 15.44
C GLY A 169 6.19 8.87 14.58
N GLY A 170 5.78 8.89 13.32
CA GLY A 170 5.99 10.02 12.43
C GLY A 170 7.42 10.18 11.92
N LYS A 171 8.28 9.18 12.09
CA LYS A 171 9.65 9.20 11.59
C LYS A 171 9.70 8.73 10.15
N PHE A 172 10.40 9.48 9.30
CA PHE A 172 10.66 9.10 7.91
C PHE A 172 11.94 8.30 7.85
N MET A 173 11.83 7.08 7.42
CA MET A 173 12.91 6.10 7.34
C MET A 173 13.38 6.00 5.89
N HIS A 174 14.54 6.58 5.63
CA HIS A 174 15.17 6.57 4.32
C HIS A 174 15.99 5.29 4.20
N SER A 175 15.52 4.33 3.41
CA SER A 175 16.21 3.07 3.14
C SER A 175 17.14 3.22 1.95
N GLY A 176 18.32 2.61 2.03
CA GLY A 176 19.31 2.68 0.96
C GLY A 176 20.68 2.17 1.37
N MET A 177 21.72 2.71 0.75
CA MET A 177 23.10 2.27 0.95
C MET A 177 24.06 3.46 0.98
N VAL A 178 25.10 3.38 1.81
CA VAL A 178 26.23 4.32 1.76
C VAL A 178 27.06 4.01 0.52
N VAL A 179 27.04 4.92 -0.45
CA VAL A 179 27.77 4.75 -1.73
C VAL A 179 29.21 5.29 -1.68
N SER A 180 29.51 6.16 -0.72
CA SER A 180 30.84 6.64 -0.47
C SER A 180 31.04 7.13 0.95
N GLY A 181 32.22 6.93 1.52
CA GLY A 181 32.59 7.44 2.83
C GLY A 181 31.83 6.88 4.00
N THR A 182 31.48 7.73 4.97
CA THR A 182 30.83 7.36 6.23
C THR A 182 29.85 8.45 6.62
N LEU A 183 28.72 8.03 7.21
CA LEU A 183 27.71 8.92 7.81
C LEU A 183 27.55 8.59 9.28
N SER A 184 27.43 9.61 10.13
CA SER A 184 27.35 9.46 11.58
C SER A 184 26.10 10.13 12.15
N VAL A 185 25.61 9.61 13.27
CA VAL A 185 24.51 10.23 14.02
C VAL A 185 24.92 11.63 14.50
N GLY A 186 24.01 12.57 14.37
CA GLY A 186 24.22 13.97 14.77
C GLY A 186 24.81 14.87 13.70
N GLU A 187 25.30 14.31 12.56
CA GLU A 187 25.79 15.11 11.44
C GLU A 187 24.67 15.92 10.78
N THR A 188 25.05 17.10 10.26
CA THR A 188 24.20 17.85 9.35
C THR A 188 24.47 17.37 7.92
N VAL A 189 23.42 16.99 7.24
CA VAL A 189 23.45 16.44 5.88
C VAL A 189 22.56 17.24 4.96
N THR A 190 22.81 17.17 3.66
CA THR A 190 21.91 17.70 2.62
C THR A 190 21.15 16.55 1.99
N ALA A 191 19.83 16.54 2.16
CA ALA A 191 18.91 15.58 1.61
C ALA A 191 18.34 16.13 0.30
N SER A 192 18.52 15.45 -0.82
CA SER A 192 18.09 15.89 -2.16
C SER A 192 17.37 14.78 -2.89
N ILE A 193 16.13 15.07 -3.33
CA ILE A 193 15.31 14.12 -4.07
C ILE A 193 15.65 14.10 -5.56
N ASP A 194 15.42 12.96 -6.22
CA ASP A 194 15.41 12.86 -7.67
C ASP A 194 14.15 13.56 -8.24
N MET A 195 14.34 14.80 -8.69
CA MET A 195 13.26 15.63 -9.21
C MET A 195 12.66 15.11 -10.50
N GLU A 196 13.43 14.46 -11.35
CA GLU A 196 12.86 13.91 -12.60
C GLU A 196 11.92 12.74 -12.29
N ARG A 197 12.32 11.87 -11.36
CA ARG A 197 11.48 10.80 -10.85
C ARG A 197 10.23 11.36 -10.13
N ARG A 198 10.37 12.36 -9.26
CA ARG A 198 9.25 13.01 -8.56
C ARG A 198 8.26 13.64 -9.55
N LYS A 199 8.72 14.34 -10.57
CA LYS A 199 7.85 14.92 -11.61
C LYS A 199 7.08 13.86 -12.39
N ALA A 200 7.73 12.72 -12.68
CA ALA A 200 7.05 11.60 -13.33
C ALA A 200 5.93 11.02 -12.45
N ILE A 201 6.21 10.80 -11.16
CA ILE A 201 5.20 10.37 -10.17
C ILE A 201 4.05 11.40 -10.06
N MET A 202 4.35 12.69 -10.00
CA MET A 202 3.34 13.76 -9.94
C MET A 202 2.40 13.74 -11.16
N ARG A 203 2.93 13.48 -12.37
CA ARG A 203 2.10 13.32 -13.58
C ARG A 203 1.22 12.08 -13.48
N ALA A 204 1.76 10.95 -13.04
CA ALA A 204 1.00 9.72 -12.84
C ALA A 204 -0.08 9.88 -11.76
N HIS A 205 0.23 10.58 -10.67
CA HIS A 205 -0.73 10.90 -9.60
C HIS A 205 -1.90 11.75 -10.14
N SER A 206 -1.60 12.82 -10.87
CA SER A 206 -2.62 13.67 -11.52
C SER A 206 -3.44 12.87 -12.53
N ALA A 207 -2.80 12.00 -13.32
CA ALA A 207 -3.48 11.13 -14.28
C ALA A 207 -4.43 10.14 -13.58
N THR A 208 -4.09 9.66 -12.37
CA THR A 208 -4.97 8.80 -11.58
C THR A 208 -6.27 9.49 -11.21
N HIS A 209 -6.22 10.76 -10.78
CA HIS A 209 -7.43 11.55 -10.50
C HIS A 209 -8.27 11.83 -11.74
N LEU A 210 -7.62 12.10 -12.88
CA LEU A 210 -8.32 12.31 -14.16
C LEU A 210 -9.00 11.01 -14.61
N LEU A 211 -8.34 9.86 -14.42
CA LEU A 211 -8.90 8.54 -14.73
C LEU A 211 -10.11 8.23 -13.86
N ASP A 212 -10.04 8.45 -12.54
CA ASP A 212 -11.17 8.28 -11.63
C ASP A 212 -12.38 9.13 -12.06
N ALA A 213 -12.15 10.42 -12.35
CA ALA A 213 -13.20 11.31 -12.81
C ALA A 213 -13.80 10.88 -14.17
N ALA A 214 -12.96 10.40 -15.09
CA ALA A 214 -13.40 9.91 -16.40
C ALA A 214 -14.23 8.62 -16.26
N LEU A 215 -13.79 7.68 -15.44
CA LEU A 215 -14.51 6.42 -15.18
C LEU A 215 -15.89 6.70 -14.56
N LYS A 216 -15.98 7.58 -13.56
CA LYS A 216 -17.28 8.00 -12.99
C LYS A 216 -18.19 8.65 -14.02
N LYS A 217 -17.64 9.50 -14.88
CA LYS A 217 -18.41 10.19 -15.93
C LYS A 217 -18.94 9.23 -16.99
N VAL A 218 -18.19 8.20 -17.37
CA VAL A 218 -18.52 7.28 -18.46
C VAL A 218 -19.33 6.09 -17.96
N LEU A 219 -18.91 5.49 -16.84
CA LEU A 219 -19.50 4.25 -16.31
C LEU A 219 -20.58 4.51 -15.26
N GLY A 220 -20.56 5.66 -14.60
CA GLY A 220 -21.57 6.06 -13.60
C GLY A 220 -21.02 6.21 -12.18
N ASP A 221 -21.85 6.76 -11.29
CA ASP A 221 -21.49 7.12 -9.91
C ASP A 221 -21.19 5.93 -8.99
N HIS A 222 -21.52 4.70 -9.40
CA HIS A 222 -21.20 3.46 -8.66
C HIS A 222 -19.70 3.11 -8.72
N VAL A 223 -18.94 3.77 -9.58
CA VAL A 223 -17.49 3.58 -9.65
C VAL A 223 -16.83 4.20 -8.42
N HIS A 224 -16.21 3.35 -7.61
CA HIS A 224 -15.45 3.76 -6.44
C HIS A 224 -14.05 3.18 -6.50
N GLN A 225 -13.06 3.96 -6.08
CA GLN A 225 -11.69 3.50 -5.95
C GLN A 225 -11.60 2.37 -4.92
N ALA A 226 -11.05 1.23 -5.32
CA ALA A 226 -10.74 0.09 -4.45
C ALA A 226 -9.25 0.05 -4.07
N GLY A 227 -8.37 0.56 -4.93
CA GLY A 227 -6.94 0.67 -4.69
C GLY A 227 -6.25 1.52 -5.74
N SER A 228 -5.00 1.91 -5.47
CA SER A 228 -4.15 2.59 -6.45
C SER A 228 -2.68 2.29 -6.19
N LEU A 229 -1.88 2.35 -7.25
CA LEU A 229 -0.43 2.38 -7.20
C LEU A 229 0.05 3.41 -8.21
N VAL A 230 0.88 4.35 -7.73
CA VAL A 230 1.39 5.47 -8.53
C VAL A 230 2.91 5.39 -8.53
N GLU A 231 3.47 5.08 -9.70
CA GLU A 231 4.90 4.91 -9.96
C GLU A 231 5.37 5.91 -11.04
N PRO A 232 6.67 6.08 -11.27
CA PRO A 232 7.16 7.04 -12.26
C PRO A 232 6.74 6.75 -13.70
N ASP A 233 6.62 5.49 -14.06
CA ASP A 233 6.40 4.98 -15.43
C ASP A 233 5.00 4.40 -15.65
N ARG A 234 4.25 4.17 -14.57
CA ARG A 234 2.89 3.60 -14.64
C ARG A 234 2.03 4.02 -13.45
N LEU A 235 0.73 3.84 -13.62
CA LEU A 235 -0.24 3.83 -12.55
C LEU A 235 -1.09 2.56 -12.62
N ARG A 236 -1.58 2.11 -11.47
CA ARG A 236 -2.65 1.13 -11.36
C ARG A 236 -3.80 1.78 -10.61
N PHE A 237 -4.99 1.60 -11.11
CA PHE A 237 -6.21 2.08 -10.47
C PHE A 237 -7.22 0.95 -10.42
N ASP A 238 -7.52 0.46 -9.24
CA ASP A 238 -8.49 -0.59 -8.99
C ASP A 238 -9.81 0.08 -8.61
N PHE A 239 -10.91 -0.31 -9.26
CA PHE A 239 -12.22 0.29 -9.06
C PHE A 239 -13.34 -0.73 -9.14
N THR A 240 -14.50 -0.38 -8.58
CA THR A 240 -15.71 -1.21 -8.61
C THR A 240 -16.49 -0.97 -9.91
N HIS A 241 -16.87 -2.06 -10.60
CA HIS A 241 -17.78 -2.01 -11.74
C HIS A 241 -18.47 -3.36 -11.90
N PHE A 242 -19.69 -3.38 -12.44
CA PHE A 242 -20.55 -4.58 -12.53
C PHE A 242 -20.27 -5.43 -13.77
N GLU A 243 -19.71 -4.83 -14.81
CA GLU A 243 -19.55 -5.45 -16.12
C GLU A 243 -18.12 -5.29 -16.64
N ALA A 244 -17.77 -6.06 -17.65
CA ALA A 244 -16.51 -5.88 -18.37
C ALA A 244 -16.55 -4.56 -19.15
N ILE A 245 -15.45 -3.79 -19.08
CA ILE A 245 -15.31 -2.56 -19.87
C ILE A 245 -15.34 -2.92 -21.36
N THR A 246 -16.19 -2.24 -22.12
CA THR A 246 -16.26 -2.39 -23.58
C THR A 246 -15.08 -1.68 -24.26
N PRO A 247 -14.73 -2.09 -25.51
CA PRO A 247 -13.68 -1.41 -26.28
C PRO A 247 -14.01 0.03 -26.69
N GLU A 248 -15.28 0.44 -26.57
CA GLU A 248 -15.77 1.79 -26.84
C GLU A 248 -15.63 2.66 -25.59
#